data_36997703b5a6c7177ee7d9ac26808c8d
#
_entry.id   36997703b5a6c7177ee7d9ac26808c8d
#
_cell.length_a   1.000
_cell.length_b   1.000
_cell.length_c   1.000
_cell.angle_alpha   90.00
_cell.angle_beta   90.00
_cell.angle_gamma   90.00
#
_symmetry.space_group_name_H-M   'P 1'
#
loop_
_entity.id
_entity.type
_entity.pdbx_description
1 polymer ?
#
loop_
_entity_poly.entity_id
_entity_poly.type
_entity_poly.pdbx_seq_one_letter_code
_entity_poly.pdbx_strand_id
1 'polypeptide(L)'
;MISIGQKPISAIVDITNYVMFDLNRPLHAYDADKIEKGIIVRNSKSGEKFTALDNKDYKLEDGMCVISDHKGVLGLGGIIGGTRSGTELDTKNILLESAYFKPGSIRATAKKLNLDTDAKFRFERGIDPLSIEDGLNKAAILIKEICGGKISKIDIQKIETHKTKIIKFDISLIEKIAGSVSYTHLRAHETYPHL
;
A
#
# COMPACT_ATOMS: atom_id res chain seq x y z
N MET A 1 3.53 -11.81 -12.51
CA MET A 1 2.79 -10.64 -13.02
C MET A 1 1.97 -10.98 -14.28
N ILE A 2 2.57 -11.49 -15.34
CA ILE A 2 1.89 -11.81 -16.62
C ILE A 2 0.69 -12.75 -16.43
N SER A 3 0.83 -13.81 -15.61
CA SER A 3 -0.23 -14.79 -15.33
C SER A 3 -1.51 -14.21 -14.70
N ILE A 4 -1.41 -13.04 -14.09
CA ILE A 4 -2.55 -12.30 -13.49
C ILE A 4 -2.95 -11.08 -14.34
N GLY A 5 -2.50 -11.01 -15.60
CA GLY A 5 -2.85 -9.93 -16.52
C GLY A 5 -2.12 -8.61 -16.29
N GLN A 6 -1.09 -8.58 -15.45
CA GLN A 6 -0.29 -7.38 -15.19
C GLN A 6 0.91 -7.30 -16.13
N LYS A 7 1.12 -6.12 -16.71
CA LYS A 7 2.28 -5.86 -17.57
C LYS A 7 3.52 -5.60 -16.70
N PRO A 8 4.63 -6.33 -16.87
CA PRO A 8 5.89 -6.02 -16.20
C PRO A 8 6.40 -4.62 -16.57
N ILE A 9 6.94 -3.91 -15.58
CA ILE A 9 7.44 -2.53 -15.72
C ILE A 9 8.93 -2.50 -15.37
N SER A 10 9.27 -2.81 -14.13
CA SER A 10 10.64 -2.92 -13.63
C SER A 10 10.64 -3.86 -12.42
N ALA A 11 11.81 -4.40 -12.05
CA ALA A 11 11.88 -5.31 -10.91
C ALA A 11 11.29 -4.70 -9.62
N ILE A 12 11.59 -3.44 -9.33
CA ILE A 12 11.10 -2.75 -8.13
C ILE A 12 9.57 -2.60 -8.17
N VAL A 13 9.02 -2.09 -9.27
CA VAL A 13 7.57 -1.89 -9.42
C VAL A 13 6.84 -3.23 -9.42
N ASP A 14 7.39 -4.24 -10.07
CA ASP A 14 6.78 -5.57 -10.15
C ASP A 14 6.77 -6.27 -8.79
N ILE A 15 7.81 -6.08 -7.96
CA ILE A 15 7.85 -6.59 -6.59
C ILE A 15 6.79 -5.89 -5.73
N THR A 16 6.66 -4.57 -5.79
CA THR A 16 5.63 -3.86 -5.03
C THR A 16 4.22 -4.28 -5.44
N ASN A 17 3.99 -4.46 -6.73
CA ASN A 17 2.73 -5.00 -7.25
C ASN A 17 2.52 -6.46 -6.82
N TYR A 18 3.55 -7.31 -6.88
CA TYR A 18 3.44 -8.69 -6.42
C TYR A 18 3.01 -8.77 -4.95
N VAL A 19 3.64 -8.00 -4.07
CA VAL A 19 3.27 -7.96 -2.64
C VAL A 19 1.85 -7.43 -2.45
N MET A 20 1.43 -6.44 -3.24
CA MET A 20 0.06 -5.94 -3.22
C MET A 20 -0.96 -7.03 -3.56
N PHE A 21 -0.70 -7.86 -4.57
CA PHE A 21 -1.62 -8.95 -4.94
C PHE A 21 -1.56 -10.13 -3.98
N ASP A 22 -0.37 -10.46 -3.46
CA ASP A 22 -0.16 -11.62 -2.61
C ASP A 22 -0.64 -11.39 -1.16
N LEU A 23 -0.32 -10.23 -0.59
CA LEU A 23 -0.66 -9.88 0.80
C LEU A 23 -1.78 -8.84 0.94
N ASN A 24 -2.41 -8.44 -0.16
CA ASN A 24 -3.36 -7.33 -0.18
C ASN A 24 -2.78 -6.04 0.44
N ARG A 25 -1.46 -5.84 0.33
CA ARG A 25 -0.70 -4.74 0.93
C ARG A 25 -0.06 -3.88 -0.16
N PRO A 26 -0.71 -2.78 -0.60
CA PRO A 26 -0.06 -1.86 -1.53
C PRO A 26 1.17 -1.21 -0.89
N LEU A 27 2.25 -1.19 -1.64
CA LEU A 27 3.51 -0.54 -1.31
C LEU A 27 3.82 0.52 -2.35
N HIS A 28 4.65 1.49 -1.97
CA HIS A 28 5.20 2.45 -2.93
C HIS A 28 6.72 2.51 -2.80
N ALA A 29 7.40 2.59 -3.93
CA ALA A 29 8.85 2.77 -3.99
C ALA A 29 9.17 4.12 -4.61
N TYR A 30 9.91 4.93 -3.87
CA TYR A 30 10.45 6.20 -4.33
C TYR A 30 11.90 6.05 -4.71
N ASP A 31 12.35 6.81 -5.69
CA ASP A 31 13.76 7.09 -5.90
C ASP A 31 14.25 8.00 -4.77
N ALA A 32 15.05 7.44 -3.86
CA ALA A 32 15.49 8.15 -2.66
C ALA A 32 16.39 9.35 -2.98
N ASP A 33 17.12 9.29 -4.10
CA ASP A 33 18.03 10.35 -4.51
C ASP A 33 17.28 11.59 -5.06
N LYS A 34 15.98 11.42 -5.40
CA LYS A 34 15.10 12.51 -5.85
C LYS A 34 14.31 13.17 -4.70
N ILE A 35 14.42 12.65 -3.47
CA ILE A 35 13.71 13.17 -2.29
C ILE A 35 14.55 14.25 -1.59
N GLU A 36 13.94 15.40 -1.33
CA GLU A 36 14.58 16.50 -0.63
C GLU A 36 14.32 16.45 0.88
N LYS A 37 15.39 16.18 1.67
CA LYS A 37 15.37 16.19 3.15
C LYS A 37 14.37 15.23 3.83
N GLY A 38 13.86 14.23 3.10
CA GLY A 38 12.99 13.22 3.66
C GLY A 38 11.51 13.39 3.37
N ILE A 39 10.72 12.42 3.81
CA ILE A 39 9.27 12.32 3.55
C ILE A 39 8.47 13.02 4.65
N ILE A 40 7.45 13.76 4.24
CA ILE A 40 6.49 14.43 5.12
C ILE A 40 5.08 14.00 4.70
N VAL A 41 4.35 13.33 5.61
CA VAL A 41 2.94 13.01 5.42
C VAL A 41 2.10 14.14 6.00
N ARG A 42 1.25 14.75 5.19
CA ARG A 42 0.43 15.89 5.58
C ARG A 42 -0.86 16.02 4.77
N ASN A 43 -1.70 16.93 5.17
CA ASN A 43 -2.80 17.38 4.33
C ASN A 43 -2.30 18.34 3.25
N SER A 44 -2.89 18.25 2.06
CA SER A 44 -2.67 19.21 0.98
C SER A 44 -3.27 20.58 1.32
N LYS A 45 -2.73 21.61 0.69
CA LYS A 45 -3.31 22.96 0.67
C LYS A 45 -4.02 23.17 -0.68
N SER A 46 -5.10 23.94 -0.66
CA SER A 46 -5.82 24.27 -1.88
C SER A 46 -4.91 24.90 -2.92
N GLY A 47 -4.98 24.41 -4.15
CA GLY A 47 -4.19 24.90 -5.28
C GLY A 47 -2.82 24.27 -5.45
N GLU A 48 -2.34 23.42 -4.52
CA GLU A 48 -1.14 22.64 -4.76
C GLU A 48 -1.33 21.75 -6.01
N LYS A 49 -0.25 21.53 -6.73
CA LYS A 49 -0.24 20.72 -7.95
C LYS A 49 0.86 19.67 -7.91
N PHE A 50 0.63 18.56 -8.57
CA PHE A 50 1.67 17.58 -8.87
C PHE A 50 1.32 16.81 -10.13
N THR A 51 2.34 16.31 -10.84
CA THR A 51 2.17 15.41 -11.97
C THR A 51 2.24 13.98 -11.47
N ALA A 52 1.17 13.22 -11.67
CA ALA A 52 1.07 11.83 -11.21
C ALA A 52 1.70 10.84 -12.20
N LEU A 53 1.89 9.58 -11.77
CA LEU A 53 2.48 8.50 -12.58
C LEU A 53 1.66 8.15 -13.83
N ASP A 54 0.41 8.59 -13.93
CA ASP A 54 -0.39 8.52 -15.16
C ASP A 54 -0.12 9.68 -16.14
N ASN A 55 0.91 10.50 -15.87
CA ASN A 55 1.32 11.68 -16.61
C ASN A 55 0.26 12.80 -16.68
N LYS A 56 -0.67 12.84 -15.74
CA LYS A 56 -1.65 13.93 -15.63
C LYS A 56 -1.30 14.86 -14.48
N ASP A 57 -1.62 16.12 -14.67
CA ASP A 57 -1.51 17.16 -13.65
C ASP A 57 -2.78 17.23 -12.81
N TYR A 58 -2.61 17.12 -11.50
CA TYR A 58 -3.71 17.23 -10.55
C TYR A 58 -3.56 18.48 -9.71
N LYS A 59 -4.65 19.26 -9.64
CA LYS A 59 -4.79 20.37 -8.72
C LYS A 59 -5.50 19.89 -7.47
N LEU A 60 -4.84 20.02 -6.33
CA LEU A 60 -5.34 19.50 -5.05
C LEU A 60 -6.25 20.51 -4.36
N GLU A 61 -7.21 19.97 -3.63
CA GLU A 61 -8.02 20.74 -2.69
C GLU A 61 -7.44 20.60 -1.27
N ASP A 62 -7.94 21.40 -0.36
CA ASP A 62 -7.52 21.36 1.04
C ASP A 62 -7.89 20.04 1.71
N GLY A 63 -7.00 19.51 2.55
CA GLY A 63 -7.29 18.34 3.38
C GLY A 63 -7.11 16.97 2.73
N MET A 64 -6.62 16.87 1.49
CA MET A 64 -6.26 15.58 0.90
C MET A 64 -4.95 15.07 1.50
N CYS A 65 -4.86 13.77 1.80
CA CYS A 65 -3.62 13.18 2.31
C CYS A 65 -2.57 13.11 1.20
N VAL A 66 -1.45 13.80 1.40
CA VAL A 66 -0.31 13.81 0.48
C VAL A 66 0.94 13.30 1.14
N ILE A 67 1.74 12.59 0.36
CA ILE A 67 3.15 12.34 0.65
C ILE A 67 3.93 13.46 -0.03
N SER A 68 4.78 14.14 0.70
CA SER A 68 5.54 15.28 0.23
C SER A 68 6.97 15.26 0.77
N ASP A 69 7.80 16.11 0.23
CA ASP A 69 9.11 16.48 0.77
C ASP A 69 9.18 18.01 0.91
N HIS A 70 10.38 18.57 1.09
CA HIS A 70 10.57 20.02 1.22
C HIS A 70 10.36 20.78 -0.10
N LYS A 71 10.39 20.13 -1.25
CA LYS A 71 10.10 20.74 -2.57
C LYS A 71 8.62 20.76 -2.90
N GLY A 72 7.82 19.85 -2.33
CA GLY A 72 6.39 19.78 -2.63
C GLY A 72 5.82 18.37 -2.63
N VAL A 73 4.68 18.19 -3.27
CA VAL A 73 3.94 16.92 -3.31
C VAL A 73 4.69 15.88 -4.14
N LEU A 74 4.85 14.69 -3.58
CA LEU A 74 5.41 13.49 -4.22
C LEU A 74 4.31 12.53 -4.70
N GLY A 75 3.11 12.60 -4.10
CA GLY A 75 1.98 11.76 -4.47
C GLY A 75 0.81 11.90 -3.52
N LEU A 76 -0.30 11.29 -3.90
CA LEU A 76 -1.49 11.14 -3.06
C LEU A 76 -1.39 9.85 -2.26
N GLY A 77 -1.36 9.97 -0.93
CA GLY A 77 -1.23 8.84 -0.02
C GLY A 77 -2.27 7.76 -0.29
N GLY A 78 -1.81 6.53 -0.58
CA GLY A 78 -2.66 5.38 -0.84
C GLY A 78 -3.45 5.40 -2.16
N ILE A 79 -3.19 6.36 -3.07
CA ILE A 79 -3.89 6.48 -4.34
C ILE A 79 -2.93 6.37 -5.51
N ILE A 80 -2.03 7.35 -5.68
CA ILE A 80 -1.12 7.39 -6.81
C ILE A 80 0.15 8.19 -6.48
N GLY A 81 1.31 7.68 -6.87
CA GLY A 81 2.58 8.39 -6.78
C GLY A 81 2.72 9.49 -7.84
N GLY A 82 3.71 10.35 -7.65
CA GLY A 82 4.08 11.37 -8.62
C GLY A 82 5.32 11.02 -9.43
N THR A 83 5.43 11.60 -10.61
CA THR A 83 6.55 11.35 -11.53
C THR A 83 7.88 11.82 -10.97
N ARG A 84 7.89 12.90 -10.17
CA ARG A 84 9.12 13.52 -9.64
C ARG A 84 9.98 12.56 -8.81
N SER A 85 9.38 11.67 -8.07
CA SER A 85 10.05 10.70 -7.20
C SER A 85 9.90 9.26 -7.66
N GLY A 86 9.35 9.04 -8.85
CA GLY A 86 9.19 7.72 -9.42
C GLY A 86 10.54 7.03 -9.63
N THR A 87 10.57 5.71 -9.44
CA THR A 87 11.74 4.89 -9.74
C THR A 87 11.89 4.70 -11.24
N GLU A 88 13.13 4.70 -11.72
CA GLU A 88 13.53 4.47 -13.08
C GLU A 88 14.46 3.25 -13.18
N LEU A 89 14.85 2.83 -14.37
CA LEU A 89 15.70 1.64 -14.54
C LEU A 89 17.11 1.82 -13.97
N ASP A 90 17.58 3.05 -13.84
CA ASP A 90 18.89 3.42 -13.31
C ASP A 90 18.86 3.84 -11.83
N THR A 91 17.69 3.84 -11.18
CA THR A 91 17.55 4.13 -9.74
C THR A 91 18.44 3.22 -8.92
N LYS A 92 19.27 3.79 -8.04
CA LYS A 92 20.22 3.05 -7.18
C LYS A 92 19.74 2.93 -5.75
N ASN A 93 19.15 3.99 -5.22
CA ASN A 93 18.67 4.04 -3.85
C ASN A 93 17.15 4.18 -3.84
N ILE A 94 16.47 3.31 -3.12
CA ILE A 94 15.02 3.36 -3.00
C ILE A 94 14.59 3.60 -1.56
N LEU A 95 13.50 4.34 -1.40
CA LEU A 95 12.76 4.42 -0.16
C LEU A 95 11.45 3.65 -0.38
N LEU A 96 11.24 2.59 0.41
CA LEU A 96 10.05 1.75 0.33
C LEU A 96 9.05 2.18 1.40
N GLU A 97 7.82 2.48 0.97
CA GLU A 97 6.71 2.86 1.83
C GLU A 97 5.75 1.69 2.00
N SER A 98 5.39 1.39 3.26
CA SER A 98 4.25 0.56 3.63
C SER A 98 3.45 1.33 4.67
N ALA A 99 2.21 1.68 4.36
CA ALA A 99 1.44 2.59 5.20
C ALA A 99 0.00 2.13 5.41
N TYR A 100 -0.66 2.75 6.39
CA TYR A 100 -2.10 2.68 6.58
C TYR A 100 -2.71 4.06 6.31
N PHE A 101 -3.74 4.11 5.50
CA PHE A 101 -4.50 5.31 5.20
C PHE A 101 -5.96 5.14 5.61
N LYS A 102 -6.59 6.20 6.11
CA LYS A 102 -8.01 6.18 6.50
C LYS A 102 -8.90 5.95 5.27
N PRO A 103 -9.68 4.85 5.20
CA PRO A 103 -10.45 4.50 3.99
C PRO A 103 -11.37 5.60 3.48
N GLY A 104 -12.02 6.33 4.41
CA GLY A 104 -12.91 7.45 4.06
C GLY A 104 -12.18 8.60 3.35
N SER A 105 -10.95 8.94 3.79
CA SER A 105 -10.13 9.97 3.15
C SER A 105 -9.72 9.56 1.73
N ILE A 106 -9.27 8.30 1.55
CA ILE A 106 -8.91 7.77 0.24
C ILE A 106 -10.09 7.84 -0.73
N ARG A 107 -11.26 7.34 -0.30
CA ARG A 107 -12.49 7.36 -1.12
C ARG A 107 -12.89 8.78 -1.51
N ALA A 108 -12.88 9.72 -0.57
CA ALA A 108 -13.26 11.10 -0.84
C ALA A 108 -12.31 11.77 -1.83
N THR A 109 -11.00 11.64 -1.63
CA THR A 109 -9.97 12.20 -2.51
C THR A 109 -10.05 11.61 -3.91
N ALA A 110 -10.12 10.28 -4.02
CA ALA A 110 -10.18 9.59 -5.30
C ALA A 110 -11.44 9.95 -6.10
N LYS A 111 -12.59 10.09 -5.44
CA LYS A 111 -13.84 10.51 -6.08
C LYS A 111 -13.73 11.94 -6.63
N LYS A 112 -13.15 12.87 -5.86
CA LYS A 112 -12.99 14.28 -6.29
C LYS A 112 -12.08 14.42 -7.50
N LEU A 113 -11.00 13.64 -7.55
CA LEU A 113 -10.01 13.71 -8.62
C LEU A 113 -10.28 12.71 -9.76
N ASN A 114 -11.37 11.93 -9.66
CA ASN A 114 -11.73 10.88 -10.63
C ASN A 114 -10.57 9.89 -10.86
N LEU A 115 -9.97 9.43 -9.76
CA LEU A 115 -8.85 8.47 -9.78
C LEU A 115 -9.32 7.06 -9.43
N ASP A 116 -8.89 6.08 -10.22
CA ASP A 116 -9.10 4.67 -9.95
C ASP A 116 -7.79 3.90 -10.13
N THR A 117 -7.29 3.30 -9.05
CA THR A 117 -6.05 2.54 -9.03
C THR A 117 -6.19 1.29 -8.16
N ASP A 118 -5.34 0.30 -8.39
CA ASP A 118 -5.30 -0.94 -7.60
C ASP A 118 -5.02 -0.69 -6.10
N ALA A 119 -4.16 0.28 -5.79
CA ALA A 119 -3.88 0.70 -4.43
C ALA A 119 -5.10 1.34 -3.78
N LYS A 120 -5.71 2.33 -4.45
CA LYS A 120 -6.95 2.99 -4.01
C LYS A 120 -8.06 1.97 -3.75
N PHE A 121 -8.28 1.02 -4.66
CA PHE A 121 -9.29 -0.02 -4.53
C PHE A 121 -9.18 -0.78 -3.20
N ARG A 122 -7.96 -1.06 -2.76
CA ARG A 122 -7.68 -1.76 -1.49
C ARG A 122 -7.82 -0.84 -0.29
N PHE A 123 -7.15 0.30 -0.31
CA PHE A 123 -7.17 1.24 0.81
C PHE A 123 -8.56 1.81 1.11
N GLU A 124 -9.40 2.10 0.11
CA GLU A 124 -10.74 2.63 0.34
C GLU A 124 -11.70 1.63 1.02
N ARG A 125 -11.40 0.33 0.94
CA ARG A 125 -12.14 -0.75 1.60
C ARG A 125 -11.59 -1.08 2.97
N GLY A 126 -10.39 -0.61 3.27
CA GLY A 126 -9.64 -0.95 4.47
C GLY A 126 -8.75 -2.17 4.25
N ILE A 127 -7.55 -2.06 4.75
CA ILE A 127 -6.56 -3.14 4.76
C ILE A 127 -6.12 -3.35 6.21
N ASP A 128 -5.57 -4.52 6.50
CA ASP A 128 -5.13 -4.86 7.86
C ASP A 128 -3.98 -3.93 8.30
N PRO A 129 -4.19 -3.08 9.32
CA PRO A 129 -3.15 -2.19 9.82
C PRO A 129 -1.97 -2.94 10.47
N LEU A 130 -2.14 -4.20 10.84
CA LEU A 130 -1.07 -5.00 11.48
C LEU A 130 -0.11 -5.60 10.46
N SER A 131 -0.50 -5.77 9.20
CA SER A 131 0.33 -6.34 8.13
C SER A 131 1.29 -5.35 7.46
N ILE A 132 1.49 -4.15 8.03
CA ILE A 132 2.36 -3.11 7.46
C ILE A 132 3.81 -3.60 7.37
N GLU A 133 4.31 -4.16 8.47
CA GLU A 133 5.69 -4.64 8.57
C GLU A 133 5.91 -5.90 7.72
N ASP A 134 4.93 -6.79 7.65
CA ASP A 134 5.03 -8.03 6.86
C ASP A 134 5.18 -7.72 5.36
N GLY A 135 4.37 -6.79 4.85
CA GLY A 135 4.47 -6.35 3.45
C GLY A 135 5.81 -5.70 3.15
N LEU A 136 6.29 -4.83 4.05
CA LEU A 136 7.58 -4.14 3.90
C LEU A 136 8.74 -5.16 3.91
N ASN A 137 8.75 -6.09 4.86
CA ASN A 137 9.77 -7.12 4.99
C ASN A 137 9.80 -8.03 3.76
N LYS A 138 8.64 -8.49 3.30
CA LYS A 138 8.54 -9.34 2.11
C LYS A 138 9.10 -8.64 0.87
N ALA A 139 8.72 -7.39 0.64
CA ALA A 139 9.25 -6.63 -0.49
C ALA A 139 10.76 -6.39 -0.37
N ALA A 140 11.26 -6.03 0.82
CA ALA A 140 12.68 -5.79 1.05
C ALA A 140 13.53 -7.06 0.79
N ILE A 141 13.05 -8.23 1.22
CA ILE A 141 13.72 -9.51 0.95
C ILE A 141 13.76 -9.79 -0.55
N LEU A 142 12.63 -9.69 -1.25
CA LEU A 142 12.55 -9.92 -2.69
C LEU A 142 13.43 -8.95 -3.49
N ILE A 143 13.46 -7.67 -3.10
CA ILE A 143 14.34 -6.67 -3.73
C ILE A 143 15.79 -7.06 -3.53
N LYS A 144 16.18 -7.45 -2.31
CA LYS A 144 17.55 -7.89 -2.03
C LYS A 144 17.96 -9.12 -2.82
N GLU A 145 17.06 -10.10 -2.96
CA GLU A 145 17.30 -11.34 -3.70
C GLU A 145 17.43 -11.11 -5.21
N ILE A 146 16.57 -10.25 -5.78
CA ILE A 146 16.48 -10.05 -7.24
C ILE A 146 17.39 -8.93 -7.71
N CYS A 147 17.44 -7.82 -6.98
CA CYS A 147 18.19 -6.62 -7.38
C CYS A 147 19.52 -6.46 -6.62
N GLY A 148 19.73 -7.21 -5.54
CA GLY A 148 20.90 -7.05 -4.68
C GLY A 148 20.77 -5.85 -3.72
N GLY A 149 21.92 -5.31 -3.28
CA GLY A 149 21.97 -4.13 -2.44
C GLY A 149 21.93 -4.41 -0.93
N LYS A 150 21.77 -3.34 -0.14
CA LYS A 150 21.73 -3.37 1.32
C LYS A 150 20.41 -2.83 1.81
N ILE A 151 19.83 -3.47 2.83
CA ILE A 151 18.62 -3.03 3.50
C ILE A 151 19.04 -2.20 4.74
N SER A 152 18.42 -1.03 4.91
CA SER A 152 18.57 -0.19 6.10
C SER A 152 17.70 -0.70 7.26
N LYS A 153 17.77 -0.03 8.40
CA LYS A 153 16.78 -0.22 9.46
C LYS A 153 15.42 0.29 9.00
N ILE A 154 14.36 -0.37 9.44
CA ILE A 154 12.98 0.09 9.24
C ILE A 154 12.72 1.24 10.22
N ASP A 155 12.17 2.33 9.71
CA ASP A 155 11.62 3.42 10.53
C ASP A 155 10.10 3.25 10.62
N ILE A 156 9.59 3.11 11.84
CA ILE A 156 8.18 2.84 12.10
C ILE A 156 7.58 4.00 12.88
N GLN A 157 6.62 4.69 12.26
CA GLN A 157 5.85 5.73 12.92
C GLN A 157 4.42 5.23 13.18
N LYS A 158 4.10 4.98 14.44
CA LYS A 158 2.77 4.53 14.87
C LYS A 158 2.06 5.67 15.62
N ILE A 159 0.92 6.11 15.09
CA ILE A 159 0.10 7.16 15.71
C ILE A 159 -1.04 6.56 16.54
N GLU A 160 -1.58 5.42 16.12
CA GLU A 160 -2.71 4.76 16.79
C GLU A 160 -2.42 3.26 17.01
N THR A 161 -2.77 2.76 18.19
CA THR A 161 -2.77 1.32 18.45
C THR A 161 -4.11 0.74 18.00
N HIS A 162 -4.09 -0.15 17.05
CA HIS A 162 -5.28 -0.90 16.66
C HIS A 162 -5.61 -1.94 17.74
N LYS A 163 -6.81 -1.82 18.34
CA LYS A 163 -7.29 -2.80 19.32
C LYS A 163 -7.86 -4.00 18.57
N THR A 164 -7.37 -5.17 18.89
CA THR A 164 -7.92 -6.43 18.37
C THR A 164 -9.37 -6.56 18.88
N LYS A 165 -10.31 -6.71 17.95
CA LYS A 165 -11.71 -6.96 18.27
C LYS A 165 -11.97 -8.47 18.28
N ILE A 166 -12.26 -9.03 19.44
CA ILE A 166 -12.67 -10.42 19.55
C ILE A 166 -14.15 -10.52 19.22
N ILE A 167 -14.49 -11.31 18.23
CA ILE A 167 -15.87 -11.60 17.82
C ILE A 167 -16.18 -13.03 18.22
N LYS A 168 -17.18 -13.22 19.09
CA LYS A 168 -17.71 -14.57 19.37
C LYS A 168 -18.49 -15.02 18.16
N PHE A 169 -18.07 -16.11 17.57
CA PHE A 169 -18.71 -16.70 16.40
C PHE A 169 -19.24 -18.10 16.74
N ASP A 170 -20.54 -18.31 16.51
CA ASP A 170 -21.18 -19.62 16.67
C ASP A 170 -21.13 -20.35 15.33
N ILE A 171 -20.39 -21.45 15.28
CA ILE A 171 -20.22 -22.27 14.05
C ILE A 171 -21.58 -22.77 13.52
N SER A 172 -22.58 -22.97 14.39
CA SER A 172 -23.92 -23.38 13.97
C SER A 172 -24.62 -22.35 13.07
N LEU A 173 -24.18 -21.08 13.09
CA LEU A 173 -24.70 -20.05 12.19
C LEU A 173 -24.33 -20.32 10.72
N ILE A 174 -23.21 -20.99 10.48
CA ILE A 174 -22.80 -21.33 9.10
C ILE A 174 -23.84 -22.29 8.49
N GLU A 175 -24.25 -23.31 9.23
CA GLU A 175 -25.27 -24.26 8.77
C GLU A 175 -26.62 -23.58 8.53
N LYS A 176 -27.02 -22.65 9.43
CA LYS A 176 -28.29 -21.93 9.32
C LYS A 176 -28.34 -20.98 8.13
N ILE A 177 -27.21 -20.32 7.79
CA ILE A 177 -27.17 -19.27 6.75
C ILE A 177 -26.77 -19.81 5.40
N ALA A 178 -25.78 -20.72 5.34
CA ALA A 178 -25.20 -21.23 4.10
C ALA A 178 -25.72 -22.64 3.71
N GLY A 179 -26.54 -23.27 4.54
CA GLY A 179 -26.95 -24.67 4.36
C GLY A 179 -25.92 -25.66 4.91
N SER A 180 -26.02 -26.94 4.55
CA SER A 180 -25.11 -27.98 5.05
C SER A 180 -23.68 -27.70 4.59
N VAL A 181 -22.84 -27.29 5.54
CA VAL A 181 -21.39 -27.11 5.33
C VAL A 181 -20.68 -28.35 5.87
N SER A 182 -19.82 -28.96 5.08
CA SER A 182 -19.00 -30.08 5.54
C SER A 182 -18.01 -29.61 6.62
N TYR A 183 -18.17 -30.08 7.85
CA TYR A 183 -17.32 -29.76 9.00
C TYR A 183 -15.82 -30.08 8.78
N THR A 184 -15.51 -30.94 7.82
CA THR A 184 -14.13 -31.34 7.53
C THR A 184 -13.26 -30.19 7.01
N HIS A 185 -13.84 -29.21 6.30
CA HIS A 185 -13.10 -28.07 5.76
C HIS A 185 -12.76 -27.02 6.83
N LEU A 186 -13.60 -26.84 7.83
CA LEU A 186 -13.34 -25.91 8.93
C LEU A 186 -12.29 -26.46 9.91
N ARG A 187 -12.31 -27.77 10.21
CA ARG A 187 -11.30 -28.40 11.07
C ARG A 187 -9.91 -28.41 10.45
N ALA A 188 -9.77 -28.47 9.13
CA ALA A 188 -8.48 -28.44 8.47
C ALA A 188 -7.74 -27.09 8.65
N HIS A 189 -8.46 -25.99 8.84
CA HIS A 189 -7.88 -24.68 9.11
C HIS A 189 -7.53 -24.44 10.59
N GLU A 190 -8.17 -25.17 11.52
CA GLU A 190 -7.88 -25.05 12.96
C GLU A 190 -6.63 -25.82 13.41
N THR A 191 -6.09 -26.70 12.58
CA THR A 191 -4.97 -27.60 12.95
C THR A 191 -3.60 -27.12 12.50
N TYR A 192 -3.50 -25.94 11.86
CA TYR A 192 -2.18 -25.34 11.60
C TYR A 192 -1.75 -24.53 12.83
N PRO A 193 -0.78 -25.01 13.63
CA PRO A 193 -0.17 -24.17 14.64
C PRO A 193 0.54 -23.02 13.91
N HIS A 194 0.30 -21.83 14.35
CA HIS A 194 1.10 -20.67 13.97
C HIS A 194 2.56 -20.94 14.36
N LEU A 195 3.40 -21.26 13.38
CA LEU A 195 4.84 -21.24 13.48
C LEU A 195 5.35 -19.83 13.24
#